data_0161670ab067d2cf135a5963faa01c51
#
_entry.id   0161670ab067d2cf135a5963faa01c51
#
_cell.length_a   1.000
_cell.length_b   1.000
_cell.length_c   1.000
_cell.angle_alpha   90.00
_cell.angle_beta   90.00
_cell.angle_gamma   90.00
#
_symmetry.space_group_name_H-M   'P 1'
#
loop_
_entity.id
_entity.type
_entity.pdbx_description
1 polymer ?
#
loop_
_entity_poly.entity_id
_entity_poly.type
_entity_poly.pdbx_seq_one_letter_code
_entity_poly.pdbx_strand_id
1 'polypeptide(L)'
;LRTARILGATTVAIALTASLAACSTGTASGGETTAPAGDAGAFPVEVEHALGTTTIKTKPERVASIGWGNQDVALALGIAPVGADDQTWSMDGSDGLGLYEWTTDAYEKLGADEPVVFSTTDGIDFEAIADTQPDVIIAAYSGPTEEEYATLTDIAPTVAYPGVAWYTPWRDSILVNSQALGLADEGKELVEDLDKQIDEATADSGFEGKSAAFLYLNPADLSTASVYATGDSRAAFLSDLGFDVPAAAKEAADAGTFYADISAENVDKLADVDVIVSYGDDTLLPALQADPLWSTLPAVKNGAVVAVGAGDDLSGAVSPTALSIPWMLDTYVGLLDDAASKVK
;
A
#
# COMPACT_ATOMS: atom_id res chain seq x y z
N LEU A 1 12.25 45.16 65.54
CA LEU A 1 12.29 44.49 66.88
C LEU A 1 12.22 42.96 66.60
N ARG A 2 13.39 42.36 66.75
CA ARG A 2 13.73 41.31 67.76
C ARG A 2 13.05 39.95 67.51
N THR A 3 13.86 39.04 67.09
CA THR A 3 14.55 37.90 67.78
C THR A 3 13.67 36.69 67.92
N ALA A 4 14.04 35.43 67.76
CA ALA A 4 15.30 34.68 67.84
C ALA A 4 14.94 33.21 67.42
N ARG A 5 15.81 32.52 66.72
CA ARG A 5 16.54 31.28 67.08
C ARG A 5 15.79 30.22 67.89
N ILE A 6 15.87 28.95 67.40
CA ILE A 6 16.62 27.81 67.95
C ILE A 6 16.36 26.57 67.09
N LEU A 7 17.34 26.01 66.50
CA LEU A 7 18.02 24.71 66.45
C LEU A 7 17.29 23.49 67.06
N GLY A 8 17.33 22.39 66.34
CA GLY A 8 17.07 21.06 66.82
C GLY A 8 17.37 20.01 65.77
N ALA A 9 18.58 19.49 65.74
CA ALA A 9 19.00 18.34 64.97
C ALA A 9 18.86 17.07 65.83
N THR A 10 18.53 15.93 65.22
CA THR A 10 18.95 14.55 65.62
C THR A 10 18.39 13.56 64.58
N THR A 11 19.20 13.01 63.75
CA THR A 11 19.96 11.72 63.70
C THR A 11 19.12 10.43 63.72
N VAL A 12 19.32 9.64 62.62
CA VAL A 12 19.61 8.19 62.48
C VAL A 12 18.51 7.18 62.75
N ALA A 13 18.17 6.37 61.73
CA ALA A 13 18.40 4.91 61.81
C ALA A 13 18.17 4.24 60.45
N ILE A 14 19.19 3.54 60.01
CA ILE A 14 19.27 2.58 58.92
C ILE A 14 18.55 1.27 59.33
N ALA A 15 17.76 0.67 58.43
CA ALA A 15 17.46 -0.76 58.52
C ALA A 15 17.42 -1.36 57.09
N LEU A 16 18.50 -2.05 56.72
CA LEU A 16 18.54 -3.06 55.68
C LEU A 16 17.74 -4.27 56.16
N THR A 17 16.90 -4.82 55.27
CA THR A 17 16.52 -6.25 55.31
C THR A 17 16.54 -6.80 53.91
N ALA A 18 17.50 -7.64 53.64
CA ALA A 18 17.55 -8.57 52.53
C ALA A 18 16.71 -9.82 52.88
N SER A 19 15.95 -10.32 51.94
CA SER A 19 15.35 -11.66 52.02
C SER A 19 15.25 -12.27 50.62
N LEU A 20 16.08 -13.16 50.42
CA LEU A 20 16.22 -14.42 49.72
C LEU A 20 15.12 -14.93 48.78
N ALA A 21 15.65 -15.43 47.69
CA ALA A 21 15.08 -16.21 46.61
C ALA A 21 14.24 -17.42 47.07
N ALA A 22 13.22 -17.71 46.24
CA ALA A 22 12.70 -19.05 46.08
C ALA A 22 12.46 -19.31 44.58
N CYS A 23 13.23 -20.21 44.01
CA CYS A 23 13.02 -20.82 42.70
C CYS A 23 11.76 -21.72 42.77
N SER A 24 10.88 -21.54 41.79
CA SER A 24 9.90 -22.56 41.44
C SER A 24 9.87 -22.68 39.91
N THR A 25 10.34 -23.82 39.45
CA THR A 25 10.26 -24.29 38.07
C THR A 25 8.82 -24.62 37.70
N GLY A 26 8.29 -23.98 36.65
CA GLY A 26 7.00 -24.31 36.06
C GLY A 26 7.00 -23.87 34.60
N THR A 27 7.27 -24.83 33.71
CA THR A 27 7.18 -24.73 32.26
C THR A 27 5.74 -24.55 31.86
N ALA A 28 5.40 -23.44 31.23
CA ALA A 28 4.26 -23.32 30.31
C ALA A 28 4.63 -22.26 29.25
N SER A 29 4.99 -22.76 28.07
CA SER A 29 5.16 -21.98 26.84
C SER A 29 3.77 -21.62 26.35
N GLY A 30 3.37 -20.38 26.52
CA GLY A 30 2.29 -19.73 25.83
C GLY A 30 2.88 -18.47 25.22
N GLY A 31 3.14 -18.50 23.92
CA GLY A 31 3.52 -17.30 23.18
C GLY A 31 2.31 -16.36 23.14
N GLU A 32 2.26 -15.40 24.05
CA GLU A 32 1.45 -14.20 23.84
C GLU A 32 2.16 -13.37 22.77
N THR A 33 1.55 -13.33 21.58
CA THR A 33 1.86 -12.32 20.58
C THR A 33 1.35 -11.00 21.14
N THR A 34 2.18 -10.25 21.82
CA THR A 34 1.89 -8.88 22.23
C THR A 34 1.79 -8.05 20.95
N ALA A 35 0.58 -7.58 20.63
CA ALA A 35 0.40 -6.47 19.68
C ALA A 35 1.29 -5.29 20.13
N PRO A 36 1.92 -4.55 19.19
CA PRO A 36 2.73 -3.40 19.54
C PRO A 36 1.90 -2.42 20.37
N ALA A 37 2.40 -2.09 21.54
CA ALA A 37 1.79 -1.10 22.42
C ALA A 37 2.11 0.29 21.82
N GLY A 38 1.25 0.77 20.92
CA GLY A 38 1.30 2.17 20.50
C GLY A 38 1.30 3.08 21.73
N ASP A 39 2.18 4.07 21.71
CA ASP A 39 2.39 4.96 22.84
C ASP A 39 1.09 5.75 23.13
N ALA A 40 0.51 5.56 24.32
CA ALA A 40 -0.69 6.29 24.75
C ALA A 40 -0.47 7.82 24.84
N GLY A 41 0.78 8.29 24.63
CA GLY A 41 1.18 9.69 24.56
C GLY A 41 1.07 10.33 23.16
N ALA A 42 0.83 9.53 22.11
CA ALA A 42 0.80 10.02 20.71
C ALA A 42 -0.46 10.83 20.36
N PHE A 43 -1.56 10.68 21.10
CA PHE A 43 -2.84 11.33 20.80
C PHE A 43 -3.06 12.63 21.59
N PRO A 44 -3.74 13.65 21.01
CA PRO A 44 -4.37 13.65 19.67
C PRO A 44 -3.35 13.70 18.53
N VAL A 45 -3.70 13.06 17.40
CA VAL A 45 -2.95 13.12 16.14
C VAL A 45 -3.71 13.97 15.14
N GLU A 46 -3.00 14.85 14.43
CA GLU A 46 -3.53 15.60 13.29
C GLU A 46 -2.89 15.09 11.99
N VAL A 47 -3.72 14.75 11.02
CA VAL A 47 -3.27 14.28 9.70
C VAL A 47 -3.78 15.22 8.63
N GLU A 48 -2.86 15.84 7.89
CA GLU A 48 -3.18 16.67 6.72
C GLU A 48 -3.39 15.79 5.50
N HIS A 49 -4.40 16.12 4.67
CA HIS A 49 -4.74 15.43 3.43
C HIS A 49 -5.44 16.40 2.45
N ALA A 50 -5.68 15.97 1.21
CA ALA A 50 -6.20 16.86 0.16
C ALA A 50 -7.56 17.50 0.49
N LEU A 51 -8.38 16.86 1.31
CA LEU A 51 -9.72 17.34 1.67
C LEU A 51 -9.74 18.06 3.04
N GLY A 52 -8.58 18.32 3.67
CA GLY A 52 -8.47 19.07 4.92
C GLY A 52 -7.49 18.49 5.93
N THR A 53 -7.84 18.61 7.20
CA THR A 53 -7.06 18.07 8.32
C THR A 53 -7.98 17.27 9.23
N THR A 54 -7.63 16.03 9.51
CA THR A 54 -8.40 15.18 10.42
C THR A 54 -7.69 15.08 11.77
N THR A 55 -8.42 15.34 12.85
CA THR A 55 -7.94 15.17 14.22
C THR A 55 -8.48 13.88 14.83
N ILE A 56 -7.59 12.95 15.15
CA ILE A 56 -7.89 11.69 15.84
C ILE A 56 -7.54 11.89 17.31
N LYS A 57 -8.54 11.86 18.19
CA LYS A 57 -8.40 12.29 19.59
C LYS A 57 -7.84 11.23 20.50
N THR A 58 -8.09 9.98 20.21
CA THR A 58 -7.72 8.80 21.01
C THR A 58 -7.22 7.70 20.10
N LYS A 59 -6.47 6.75 20.65
CA LYS A 59 -6.02 5.57 19.90
C LYS A 59 -7.24 4.84 19.30
N PRO A 60 -7.26 4.61 17.98
CA PRO A 60 -8.32 3.84 17.34
C PRO A 60 -8.38 2.39 17.85
N GLU A 61 -9.60 1.91 18.07
CA GLU A 61 -9.89 0.51 18.43
C GLU A 61 -10.66 -0.21 17.32
N ARG A 62 -11.36 0.55 16.48
CA ARG A 62 -12.19 0.04 15.39
C ARG A 62 -11.90 0.80 14.08
N VAL A 63 -11.01 0.23 13.31
CA VAL A 63 -10.56 0.83 12.05
C VAL A 63 -11.42 0.33 10.90
N ALA A 64 -12.00 1.23 10.09
CA ALA A 64 -12.50 0.90 8.76
C ALA A 64 -11.51 1.37 7.70
N SER A 65 -11.42 0.64 6.60
CA SER A 65 -10.54 0.94 5.47
C SER A 65 -11.37 1.05 4.21
N ILE A 66 -11.21 2.14 3.45
CA ILE A 66 -11.81 2.31 2.14
C ILE A 66 -10.76 2.64 1.08
N GLY A 67 -11.05 2.29 -0.18
CA GLY A 67 -10.12 2.41 -1.30
C GLY A 67 -9.18 1.21 -1.40
N TRP A 68 -8.02 1.40 -2.02
CA TRP A 68 -7.13 0.29 -2.36
C TRP A 68 -6.02 0.10 -1.33
N GLY A 69 -5.90 -1.13 -0.80
CA GLY A 69 -4.74 -1.57 -0.01
C GLY A 69 -4.51 -0.87 1.33
N ASN A 70 -5.42 0.00 1.77
CA ASN A 70 -5.27 0.71 3.06
C ASN A 70 -5.37 -0.25 4.25
N GLN A 71 -6.21 -1.31 4.16
CA GLN A 71 -6.30 -2.38 5.15
C GLN A 71 -4.97 -3.10 5.36
N ASP A 72 -4.18 -3.24 4.30
CA ASP A 72 -2.89 -3.94 4.37
C ASP A 72 -1.87 -3.19 5.25
N VAL A 73 -1.97 -1.85 5.31
CA VAL A 73 -1.14 -1.05 6.22
C VAL A 73 -1.50 -1.33 7.67
N ALA A 74 -2.79 -1.31 8.00
CA ALA A 74 -3.25 -1.60 9.36
C ALA A 74 -2.86 -3.02 9.80
N LEU A 75 -3.06 -4.01 8.91
CA LEU A 75 -2.71 -5.42 9.15
C LEU A 75 -1.21 -5.61 9.35
N ALA A 76 -0.38 -4.99 8.51
CA ALA A 76 1.09 -5.04 8.63
C ALA A 76 1.57 -4.45 9.98
N LEU A 77 0.84 -3.47 10.52
CA LEU A 77 1.09 -2.85 11.82
C LEU A 77 0.38 -3.57 12.99
N GLY A 78 -0.21 -4.75 12.74
CA GLY A 78 -0.84 -5.57 13.78
C GLY A 78 -2.24 -5.14 14.20
N ILE A 79 -2.92 -4.32 13.41
CA ILE A 79 -4.30 -3.88 13.61
C ILE A 79 -5.18 -4.51 12.54
N ALA A 80 -6.19 -5.29 12.95
CA ALA A 80 -7.17 -5.86 12.03
C ALA A 80 -8.35 -4.89 11.85
N PRO A 81 -8.56 -4.30 10.65
CA PRO A 81 -9.74 -3.48 10.38
C PRO A 81 -11.03 -4.27 10.57
N VAL A 82 -12.07 -3.60 11.10
CA VAL A 82 -13.40 -4.19 11.27
C VAL A 82 -14.19 -4.22 9.96
N GLY A 83 -13.75 -3.47 8.96
CA GLY A 83 -14.32 -3.43 7.63
C GLY A 83 -13.33 -2.89 6.60
N ALA A 84 -13.45 -3.38 5.36
CA ALA A 84 -12.61 -2.97 4.23
C ALA A 84 -13.42 -3.00 2.92
N ASP A 85 -13.06 -2.13 1.97
CA ASP A 85 -13.62 -2.20 0.61
C ASP A 85 -13.24 -3.52 -0.06
N ASP A 86 -14.16 -4.06 -0.88
CA ASP A 86 -13.83 -5.16 -1.74
C ASP A 86 -12.75 -4.76 -2.78
N GLN A 87 -11.89 -5.71 -3.12
CA GLN A 87 -10.77 -5.53 -4.05
C GLN A 87 -11.06 -6.23 -5.40
N THR A 88 -12.33 -6.49 -5.70
CA THR A 88 -12.76 -7.35 -6.82
C THR A 88 -12.63 -6.71 -8.20
N TRP A 89 -12.41 -5.39 -8.29
CA TRP A 89 -12.30 -4.72 -9.59
C TRP A 89 -11.19 -5.32 -10.49
N SER A 90 -10.17 -5.92 -9.90
CA SER A 90 -9.10 -6.62 -10.62
C SER A 90 -9.17 -8.15 -10.49
N MET A 91 -10.22 -8.68 -9.84
CA MET A 91 -10.42 -10.13 -9.64
C MET A 91 -11.57 -10.63 -10.53
N ASP A 92 -11.30 -11.63 -11.35
CA ASP A 92 -12.33 -12.26 -12.19
C ASP A 92 -13.08 -13.32 -11.40
N GLY A 93 -14.26 -12.95 -10.90
CA GLY A 93 -15.20 -13.88 -10.29
C GLY A 93 -14.74 -14.42 -8.94
N SER A 94 -14.45 -13.55 -7.98
CA SER A 94 -14.09 -13.99 -6.63
C SER A 94 -15.21 -14.82 -5.99
N ASP A 95 -14.98 -16.12 -5.81
CA ASP A 95 -15.80 -16.98 -4.95
C ASP A 95 -15.51 -16.70 -3.46
N GLY A 96 -14.69 -15.69 -3.17
CA GLY A 96 -14.19 -15.34 -1.85
C GLY A 96 -14.83 -14.09 -1.24
N LEU A 97 -14.18 -13.58 -0.19
CA LEU A 97 -14.59 -12.37 0.53
C LEU A 97 -14.39 -11.07 -0.26
N GLY A 98 -13.81 -11.10 -1.46
CA GLY A 98 -13.40 -9.89 -2.19
C GLY A 98 -12.09 -9.29 -1.68
N LEU A 99 -11.27 -10.07 -0.97
CA LEU A 99 -9.96 -9.70 -0.47
C LEU A 99 -8.91 -10.67 -1.04
N TYR A 100 -7.67 -10.18 -1.20
CA TYR A 100 -6.56 -10.99 -1.68
C TYR A 100 -6.00 -11.93 -0.61
N GLU A 101 -5.28 -12.96 -1.07
CA GLU A 101 -4.66 -13.98 -0.22
C GLU A 101 -3.77 -13.37 0.88
N TRP A 102 -2.90 -12.41 0.56
CA TRP A 102 -2.03 -11.77 1.54
C TRP A 102 -2.80 -11.00 2.63
N THR A 103 -3.96 -10.45 2.29
CA THR A 103 -4.84 -9.76 3.24
C THR A 103 -5.52 -10.76 4.17
N THR A 104 -6.12 -11.82 3.62
CA THR A 104 -6.78 -12.87 4.42
C THR A 104 -5.80 -13.61 5.31
N ASP A 105 -4.60 -13.94 4.81
CA ASP A 105 -3.50 -14.52 5.58
C ASP A 105 -3.09 -13.64 6.77
N ALA A 106 -3.11 -12.31 6.59
CA ALA A 106 -2.76 -11.38 7.67
C ALA A 106 -3.82 -11.37 8.76
N TYR A 107 -5.13 -11.42 8.44
CA TYR A 107 -6.20 -11.60 9.43
C TYR A 107 -6.03 -12.92 10.20
N GLU A 108 -5.75 -14.02 9.50
CA GLU A 108 -5.50 -15.31 10.15
C GLU A 108 -4.30 -15.28 11.10
N LYS A 109 -3.18 -14.67 10.68
CA LYS A 109 -1.97 -14.52 11.51
C LYS A 109 -2.21 -13.71 12.77
N LEU A 110 -3.08 -12.70 12.70
CA LEU A 110 -3.48 -11.90 13.85
C LEU A 110 -4.49 -12.63 14.75
N GLY A 111 -5.10 -13.73 14.29
CA GLY A 111 -6.17 -14.43 14.97
C GLY A 111 -7.43 -13.57 15.09
N ALA A 112 -7.62 -12.65 14.16
CA ALA A 112 -8.75 -11.75 14.10
C ALA A 112 -9.90 -12.35 13.27
N ASP A 113 -11.12 -11.89 13.53
CA ASP A 113 -12.27 -12.21 12.71
C ASP A 113 -12.12 -11.55 11.32
N GLU A 114 -12.72 -12.17 10.29
CA GLU A 114 -12.80 -11.58 8.96
C GLU A 114 -13.55 -10.22 8.99
N PRO A 115 -13.13 -9.22 8.19
CA PRO A 115 -13.78 -7.92 8.17
C PRO A 115 -15.16 -7.99 7.51
N VAL A 116 -15.99 -6.99 7.76
CA VAL A 116 -17.12 -6.70 6.86
C VAL A 116 -16.54 -6.15 5.55
N VAL A 117 -16.80 -6.83 4.44
CA VAL A 117 -16.36 -6.34 3.12
C VAL A 117 -17.44 -5.43 2.53
N PHE A 118 -17.06 -4.18 2.27
CA PHE A 118 -17.94 -3.17 1.70
C PHE A 118 -18.00 -3.31 0.19
N SER A 119 -19.20 -3.34 -0.37
CA SER A 119 -19.36 -3.35 -1.84
C SER A 119 -18.94 -2.01 -2.44
N THR A 120 -18.14 -2.07 -3.50
CA THR A 120 -17.72 -0.89 -4.27
C THR A 120 -18.46 -0.74 -5.60
N THR A 121 -19.44 -1.61 -5.89
CA THR A 121 -20.15 -1.70 -7.17
C THR A 121 -20.90 -0.41 -7.53
N ASP A 122 -21.56 0.20 -6.57
CA ASP A 122 -22.37 1.43 -6.75
C ASP A 122 -21.71 2.66 -6.08
N GLY A 123 -20.42 2.61 -5.79
CA GLY A 123 -19.65 3.61 -5.06
C GLY A 123 -19.45 3.24 -3.59
N ILE A 124 -19.23 4.24 -2.73
CA ILE A 124 -18.94 4.01 -1.30
C ILE A 124 -20.21 3.56 -0.57
N ASP A 125 -20.16 2.41 0.09
CA ASP A 125 -21.25 1.87 0.91
C ASP A 125 -21.23 2.47 2.34
N PHE A 126 -21.73 3.69 2.46
CA PHE A 126 -21.77 4.43 3.73
C PHE A 126 -22.56 3.70 4.83
N GLU A 127 -23.60 2.94 4.47
CA GLU A 127 -24.43 2.21 5.42
C GLU A 127 -23.64 1.04 6.01
N ALA A 128 -23.01 0.24 5.18
CA ALA A 128 -22.14 -0.86 5.64
C ALA A 128 -20.97 -0.36 6.48
N ILE A 129 -20.33 0.75 6.10
CA ILE A 129 -19.25 1.38 6.87
C ILE A 129 -19.77 1.79 8.26
N ALA A 130 -20.90 2.51 8.32
CA ALA A 130 -21.48 2.98 9.57
C ALA A 130 -21.90 1.83 10.51
N ASP A 131 -22.41 0.72 9.96
CA ASP A 131 -22.81 -0.47 10.71
C ASP A 131 -21.62 -1.14 11.41
N THR A 132 -20.40 -0.99 10.90
CA THR A 132 -19.19 -1.47 11.59
C THR A 132 -18.81 -0.63 12.80
N GLN A 133 -19.42 0.54 12.99
CA GLN A 133 -19.15 1.48 14.08
C GLN A 133 -17.65 1.80 14.22
N PRO A 134 -16.99 2.29 13.17
CA PRO A 134 -15.57 2.62 13.24
C PRO A 134 -15.33 3.86 14.10
N ASP A 135 -14.16 3.97 14.70
CA ASP A 135 -13.68 5.18 15.37
C ASP A 135 -12.63 5.95 14.56
N VAL A 136 -12.17 5.36 13.45
CA VAL A 136 -11.39 5.98 12.39
C VAL A 136 -11.64 5.29 11.05
N ILE A 137 -11.60 6.07 9.97
CA ILE A 137 -11.63 5.58 8.58
C ILE A 137 -10.31 5.97 7.92
N ILE A 138 -9.54 4.97 7.46
CA ILE A 138 -8.29 5.18 6.73
C ILE A 138 -8.52 5.02 5.23
N ALA A 139 -8.04 6.00 4.44
CA ALA A 139 -8.33 6.12 3.03
C ALA A 139 -7.20 6.83 2.25
N ALA A 140 -5.93 6.62 2.62
CA ALA A 140 -4.80 7.31 2.02
C ALA A 140 -4.62 7.02 0.52
N TYR A 141 -4.95 5.83 0.06
CA TYR A 141 -5.02 5.51 -1.36
C TYR A 141 -6.48 5.27 -1.77
N SER A 142 -7.16 6.35 -2.11
CA SER A 142 -8.58 6.40 -2.45
C SER A 142 -8.90 7.64 -3.29
N GLY A 143 -10.17 7.89 -3.56
CA GLY A 143 -10.59 9.05 -4.33
C GLY A 143 -11.98 9.57 -3.98
N PRO A 144 -12.41 9.66 -2.70
CA PRO A 144 -13.69 10.26 -2.37
C PRO A 144 -13.75 11.73 -2.81
N THR A 145 -14.91 12.15 -3.29
CA THR A 145 -15.23 13.55 -3.54
C THR A 145 -15.37 14.30 -2.21
N GLU A 146 -15.42 15.64 -2.25
CA GLU A 146 -15.68 16.46 -1.05
C GLU A 146 -17.01 16.11 -0.37
N GLU A 147 -18.04 15.74 -1.13
CA GLU A 147 -19.37 15.35 -0.61
C GLU A 147 -19.33 13.98 0.05
N GLU A 148 -18.66 13.00 -0.57
CA GLU A 148 -18.45 11.67 0.00
C GLU A 148 -17.58 11.73 1.27
N TYR A 149 -16.50 12.54 1.24
CA TYR A 149 -15.65 12.76 2.42
C TYR A 149 -16.44 13.39 3.57
N ALA A 150 -17.32 14.37 3.30
CA ALA A 150 -18.18 14.95 4.32
C ALA A 150 -19.09 13.88 4.96
N THR A 151 -19.66 12.99 4.14
CA THR A 151 -20.51 11.88 4.61
C THR A 151 -19.70 10.88 5.45
N LEU A 152 -18.49 10.53 5.04
CA LEU A 152 -17.60 9.66 5.80
C LEU A 152 -17.23 10.26 7.17
N THR A 153 -16.96 11.58 7.21
CA THR A 153 -16.63 12.29 8.44
C THR A 153 -17.80 12.39 9.44
N ASP A 154 -19.03 12.30 8.95
CA ASP A 154 -20.21 12.18 9.83
C ASP A 154 -20.28 10.79 10.51
N ILE A 155 -19.65 9.76 9.92
CA ILE A 155 -19.56 8.40 10.51
C ILE A 155 -18.39 8.34 11.51
N ALA A 156 -17.17 8.68 11.08
CA ALA A 156 -15.99 8.68 11.93
C ALA A 156 -14.91 9.64 11.36
N PRO A 157 -13.93 10.08 12.18
CA PRO A 157 -12.75 10.79 11.67
C PRO A 157 -12.14 10.04 10.48
N THR A 158 -12.07 10.70 9.31
CA THR A 158 -11.63 10.09 8.05
C THR A 158 -10.35 10.73 7.57
N VAL A 159 -9.32 9.92 7.26
CA VAL A 159 -8.05 10.37 6.67
C VAL A 159 -8.04 9.98 5.20
N ALA A 160 -8.18 10.99 4.32
CA ALA A 160 -8.24 10.81 2.88
C ALA A 160 -6.83 10.83 2.24
N TYR A 161 -6.78 10.78 0.91
CA TYR A 161 -5.54 10.81 0.12
C TYR A 161 -4.77 12.13 0.31
N PRO A 162 -3.42 12.10 0.34
CA PRO A 162 -2.61 13.26 0.69
C PRO A 162 -2.53 14.34 -0.40
N GLY A 163 -2.75 13.99 -1.66
CA GLY A 163 -2.57 14.92 -2.78
C GLY A 163 -3.64 14.81 -3.86
N VAL A 164 -3.44 13.97 -4.85
CA VAL A 164 -4.38 13.70 -5.95
C VAL A 164 -5.08 12.38 -5.72
N ALA A 165 -6.39 12.32 -5.99
CA ALA A 165 -7.19 11.10 -5.88
C ALA A 165 -6.58 9.96 -6.72
N TRP A 166 -6.50 8.76 -6.15
CA TRP A 166 -5.93 7.56 -6.78
C TRP A 166 -4.46 7.71 -7.24
N TYR A 167 -3.70 8.59 -6.57
CA TYR A 167 -2.33 8.93 -6.93
C TYR A 167 -1.44 9.01 -5.67
N THR A 168 -1.47 7.94 -4.87
CA THR A 168 -0.70 7.86 -3.62
C THR A 168 0.30 6.71 -3.72
N PRO A 169 1.62 7.00 -3.78
CA PRO A 169 2.64 5.96 -3.72
C PRO A 169 2.51 5.12 -2.44
N TRP A 170 2.94 3.87 -2.48
CA TRP A 170 2.80 2.93 -1.37
C TRP A 170 3.48 3.41 -0.06
N ARG A 171 4.63 4.11 -0.17
CA ARG A 171 5.29 4.70 1.00
C ARG A 171 4.43 5.76 1.66
N ASP A 172 3.86 6.67 0.88
CA ASP A 172 2.99 7.72 1.40
C ASP A 172 1.71 7.12 1.99
N SER A 173 1.15 6.07 1.37
CA SER A 173 0.00 5.34 1.90
C SER A 173 0.30 4.74 3.28
N ILE A 174 1.48 4.11 3.44
CA ILE A 174 1.92 3.58 4.74
C ILE A 174 2.08 4.72 5.76
N LEU A 175 2.79 5.80 5.41
CA LEU A 175 3.08 6.89 6.34
C LEU A 175 1.82 7.63 6.80
N VAL A 176 0.88 7.90 5.89
CA VAL A 176 -0.37 8.60 6.21
C VAL A 176 -1.28 7.72 7.06
N ASN A 177 -1.47 6.46 6.67
CA ASN A 177 -2.32 5.53 7.43
C ASN A 177 -1.72 5.20 8.81
N SER A 178 -0.42 4.97 8.91
CA SER A 178 0.25 4.72 10.19
C SER A 178 0.17 5.92 11.13
N GLN A 179 0.29 7.15 10.60
CA GLN A 179 0.08 8.36 11.38
C GLN A 179 -1.35 8.43 11.94
N ALA A 180 -2.36 8.11 11.14
CA ALA A 180 -3.77 8.04 11.57
C ALA A 180 -3.98 7.01 12.69
N LEU A 181 -3.23 5.93 12.67
CA LEU A 181 -3.29 4.86 13.67
C LEU A 181 -2.46 5.16 14.94
N GLY A 182 -1.71 6.29 14.97
CA GLY A 182 -0.80 6.64 16.05
C GLY A 182 0.47 5.77 16.09
N LEU A 183 0.86 5.21 14.94
CA LEU A 183 1.98 4.30 14.73
C LEU A 183 2.96 4.87 13.68
N ALA A 184 3.19 6.20 13.74
CA ALA A 184 3.99 6.89 12.71
C ALA A 184 5.45 6.41 12.66
N ASP A 185 6.04 5.98 13.78
CA ASP A 185 7.41 5.50 13.80
C ASP A 185 7.47 4.05 13.29
N GLU A 186 6.52 3.19 13.67
CA GLU A 186 6.36 1.84 13.13
C GLU A 186 6.07 1.86 11.60
N GLY A 187 5.31 2.86 11.12
CA GLY A 187 5.10 3.06 9.69
C GLY A 187 6.38 3.39 8.93
N LYS A 188 7.29 4.20 9.51
CA LYS A 188 8.61 4.47 8.92
C LYS A 188 9.48 3.21 8.89
N GLU A 189 9.51 2.45 10.00
CA GLU A 189 10.24 1.18 10.07
C GLU A 189 9.72 0.19 9.03
N LEU A 190 8.40 0.12 8.83
CA LEU A 190 7.79 -0.72 7.80
C LEU A 190 8.23 -0.30 6.38
N VAL A 191 8.27 1.01 6.09
CA VAL A 191 8.78 1.52 4.80
C VAL A 191 10.25 1.14 4.62
N GLU A 192 11.11 1.33 5.63
CA GLU A 192 12.53 0.99 5.57
C GLU A 192 12.75 -0.51 5.35
N ASP A 193 11.94 -1.36 5.99
CA ASP A 193 12.00 -2.81 5.82
C ASP A 193 11.57 -3.25 4.42
N LEU A 194 10.54 -2.63 3.85
CA LEU A 194 10.08 -2.92 2.49
C LEU A 194 11.07 -2.41 1.44
N ASP A 195 11.64 -1.21 1.62
CA ASP A 195 12.71 -0.70 0.77
C ASP A 195 13.90 -1.65 0.71
N LYS A 196 14.32 -2.15 1.88
CA LYS A 196 15.40 -3.12 1.96
C LYS A 196 15.08 -4.43 1.23
N GLN A 197 13.83 -4.94 1.34
CA GLN A 197 13.41 -6.14 0.62
C GLN A 197 13.45 -5.92 -0.90
N ILE A 198 13.02 -4.73 -1.37
CA ILE A 198 13.09 -4.35 -2.78
C ILE A 198 14.55 -4.30 -3.25
N ASP A 199 15.43 -3.64 -2.50
CA ASP A 199 16.86 -3.56 -2.81
C ASP A 199 17.53 -4.95 -2.87
N GLU A 200 17.20 -5.84 -1.91
CA GLU A 200 17.72 -7.20 -1.89
C GLU A 200 17.24 -8.04 -3.09
N ALA A 201 15.96 -7.91 -3.47
CA ALA A 201 15.38 -8.66 -4.59
C ALA A 201 15.91 -8.19 -5.95
N THR A 202 16.29 -6.92 -6.07
CA THR A 202 16.77 -6.32 -7.33
C THR A 202 18.30 -6.24 -7.45
N ALA A 203 19.04 -6.64 -6.40
CA ALA A 203 20.50 -6.50 -6.32
C ALA A 203 21.25 -7.12 -7.51
N ASP A 204 20.79 -8.23 -8.05
CA ASP A 204 21.37 -8.94 -9.18
C ASP A 204 20.56 -8.77 -10.50
N SER A 205 19.57 -7.87 -10.52
CA SER A 205 18.70 -7.63 -11.68
C SER A 205 19.42 -6.88 -12.78
N GLY A 206 18.96 -7.08 -14.03
CA GLY A 206 19.49 -6.37 -15.19
C GLY A 206 18.74 -5.08 -15.53
N PHE A 207 18.15 -4.36 -14.57
CA PHE A 207 17.24 -3.23 -14.80
C PHE A 207 17.94 -1.90 -15.06
N GLU A 208 19.12 -1.68 -14.48
CA GLU A 208 19.86 -0.42 -14.60
C GLU A 208 20.05 0.00 -16.06
N GLY A 209 19.65 1.23 -16.37
CA GLY A 209 19.74 1.82 -17.71
C GLY A 209 18.70 1.31 -18.72
N LYS A 210 17.72 0.53 -18.29
CA LYS A 210 16.55 0.14 -19.07
C LYS A 210 15.31 0.86 -18.58
N SER A 211 14.43 1.23 -19.50
CA SER A 211 13.16 1.87 -19.18
C SER A 211 12.01 0.87 -19.16
N ALA A 212 11.05 1.09 -18.26
CA ALA A 212 9.82 0.30 -18.24
C ALA A 212 8.59 1.19 -18.15
N ALA A 213 7.51 0.78 -18.81
CA ALA A 213 6.21 1.43 -18.71
C ALA A 213 5.13 0.42 -18.31
N PHE A 214 4.28 0.82 -17.36
CA PHE A 214 3.03 0.10 -17.10
C PHE A 214 1.94 0.65 -18.03
N LEU A 215 1.31 -0.25 -18.79
CA LEU A 215 0.26 0.08 -19.75
C LEU A 215 -1.02 -0.68 -19.40
N TYR A 216 -2.16 -0.11 -19.77
CA TYR A 216 -3.38 -0.91 -19.94
C TYR A 216 -3.58 -1.14 -21.42
N LEU A 217 -3.59 -2.42 -21.82
CA LEU A 217 -3.77 -2.88 -23.19
C LEU A 217 -4.91 -3.90 -23.23
N ASN A 218 -5.78 -3.78 -24.23
CA ASN A 218 -6.79 -4.77 -24.52
C ASN A 218 -6.38 -5.58 -25.76
N PRO A 219 -6.00 -6.87 -25.65
CA PRO A 219 -5.60 -7.68 -26.81
C PRO A 219 -6.66 -7.81 -27.91
N ALA A 220 -7.94 -7.60 -27.56
CA ALA A 220 -9.05 -7.65 -28.53
C ALA A 220 -9.24 -6.30 -29.26
N ASP A 221 -8.69 -5.19 -28.73
CA ASP A 221 -8.74 -3.85 -29.35
C ASP A 221 -7.47 -3.06 -29.00
N LEU A 222 -6.49 -3.14 -29.88
CA LEU A 222 -5.20 -2.46 -29.75
C LEU A 222 -5.21 -1.03 -30.36
N SER A 223 -6.36 -0.45 -30.61
CA SER A 223 -6.48 0.91 -31.17
C SER A 223 -5.96 1.99 -30.21
N THR A 224 -5.95 1.72 -28.91
CA THR A 224 -5.53 2.64 -27.84
C THR A 224 -4.86 1.87 -26.71
N ALA A 225 -3.85 2.48 -26.09
CA ALA A 225 -3.28 2.06 -24.81
C ALA A 225 -3.37 3.19 -23.80
N SER A 226 -3.60 2.87 -22.53
CA SER A 226 -3.43 3.84 -21.45
C SER A 226 -2.06 3.66 -20.82
N VAL A 227 -1.25 4.72 -20.81
CA VAL A 227 0.07 4.76 -20.17
C VAL A 227 -0.10 5.32 -18.77
N TYR A 228 0.29 4.57 -17.76
CA TYR A 228 0.21 5.06 -16.38
C TYR A 228 1.31 6.08 -16.09
N ALA A 229 0.92 7.15 -15.39
CA ALA A 229 1.80 8.27 -15.06
C ALA A 229 2.81 7.89 -13.96
N THR A 230 3.89 8.63 -13.85
CA THR A 230 5.01 8.35 -12.91
C THR A 230 4.62 8.28 -11.43
N GLY A 231 3.53 8.90 -11.02
CA GLY A 231 3.06 8.83 -9.63
C GLY A 231 1.91 7.83 -9.42
N ASP A 232 1.43 7.17 -10.49
CA ASP A 232 0.60 5.98 -10.31
C ASP A 232 1.42 4.89 -9.61
N SER A 233 0.81 4.19 -8.64
CA SER A 233 1.52 3.24 -7.79
C SER A 233 2.24 2.14 -8.57
N ARG A 234 1.66 1.67 -9.69
CA ARG A 234 2.23 0.62 -10.57
C ARG A 234 3.45 1.11 -11.34
N ALA A 235 3.34 2.32 -11.91
CA ALA A 235 4.44 2.93 -12.67
C ALA A 235 5.57 3.41 -11.74
N ALA A 236 5.23 3.97 -10.57
CA ALA A 236 6.20 4.35 -9.54
C ALA A 236 6.99 3.14 -9.05
N PHE A 237 6.35 2.00 -8.86
CA PHE A 237 7.00 0.78 -8.38
C PHE A 237 8.06 0.23 -9.37
N LEU A 238 7.85 0.37 -10.69
CA LEU A 238 8.89 0.03 -11.67
C LEU A 238 10.17 0.86 -11.47
N SER A 239 10.03 2.13 -11.06
CA SER A 239 11.19 2.97 -10.72
C SER A 239 11.83 2.54 -9.39
N ASP A 240 11.04 2.12 -8.41
CA ASP A 240 11.56 1.55 -7.15
C ASP A 240 12.38 0.28 -7.40
N LEU A 241 12.01 -0.51 -8.41
CA LEU A 241 12.75 -1.70 -8.84
C LEU A 241 14.03 -1.37 -9.65
N GLY A 242 14.26 -0.12 -10.03
CA GLY A 242 15.48 0.34 -10.69
C GLY A 242 15.37 0.59 -12.21
N PHE A 243 14.16 0.60 -12.78
CA PHE A 243 13.96 0.99 -14.16
C PHE A 243 13.93 2.52 -14.35
N ASP A 244 14.43 2.98 -15.50
CA ASP A 244 14.27 4.35 -15.94
C ASP A 244 12.80 4.64 -16.35
N VAL A 245 12.36 5.87 -16.08
CA VAL A 245 11.00 6.32 -16.45
C VAL A 245 10.98 6.80 -17.90
N PRO A 246 10.14 6.22 -18.79
CA PRO A 246 10.02 6.66 -20.17
C PRO A 246 9.31 8.01 -20.33
N ALA A 247 9.49 8.64 -21.49
CA ALA A 247 8.95 9.98 -21.77
C ALA A 247 7.41 10.02 -21.66
N ALA A 248 6.73 9.01 -22.18
CA ALA A 248 5.26 8.96 -22.18
C ALA A 248 4.65 8.95 -20.77
N ALA A 249 5.27 8.24 -19.80
CA ALA A 249 4.81 8.25 -18.41
C ALA A 249 5.04 9.60 -17.73
N LYS A 250 6.12 10.32 -18.05
CA LYS A 250 6.37 11.70 -17.60
C LYS A 250 5.34 12.67 -18.18
N GLU A 251 5.05 12.58 -19.50
CA GLU A 251 4.04 13.42 -20.15
C GLU A 251 2.65 13.23 -19.51
N ALA A 252 2.28 11.99 -19.16
CA ALA A 252 1.03 11.70 -18.45
C ALA A 252 0.97 12.37 -17.06
N ALA A 253 2.08 12.31 -16.30
CA ALA A 253 2.18 12.97 -15.00
C ALA A 253 2.09 14.51 -15.11
N ASP A 254 2.74 15.12 -16.10
CA ASP A 254 2.70 16.56 -16.34
C ASP A 254 1.28 17.05 -16.70
N ALA A 255 0.45 16.17 -17.27
CA ALA A 255 -0.97 16.45 -17.52
C ALA A 255 -1.84 16.44 -16.24
N GLY A 256 -1.30 16.01 -15.09
CA GLY A 256 -2.01 15.97 -13.81
C GLY A 256 -3.05 14.83 -13.70
N THR A 257 -2.85 13.74 -14.46
CA THR A 257 -3.70 12.55 -14.44
C THR A 257 -2.90 11.32 -14.07
N PHE A 258 -3.56 10.27 -13.57
CA PHE A 258 -2.85 9.03 -13.23
C PHE A 258 -2.57 8.14 -14.46
N TYR A 259 -3.15 8.44 -15.63
CA TYR A 259 -2.82 7.83 -16.93
C TYR A 259 -3.11 8.80 -18.09
N ALA A 260 -2.56 8.49 -19.26
CA ALA A 260 -2.89 9.16 -20.53
C ALA A 260 -3.07 8.14 -21.65
N ASP A 261 -4.05 8.38 -22.52
CA ASP A 261 -4.31 7.52 -23.66
C ASP A 261 -3.40 7.85 -24.84
N ILE A 262 -2.84 6.80 -25.45
CA ILE A 262 -2.05 6.85 -26.68
C ILE A 262 -2.78 6.01 -27.73
N SER A 263 -3.16 6.65 -28.86
CA SER A 263 -3.71 5.89 -30.00
C SER A 263 -2.61 5.08 -30.67
N ALA A 264 -2.96 3.91 -31.24
CA ALA A 264 -2.00 3.07 -31.96
C ALA A 264 -1.24 3.81 -33.10
N GLU A 265 -1.84 4.86 -33.68
CA GLU A 265 -1.17 5.69 -34.70
C GLU A 265 0.02 6.48 -34.14
N ASN A 266 0.07 6.70 -32.81
CA ASN A 266 1.13 7.40 -32.10
C ASN A 266 1.97 6.46 -31.23
N VAL A 267 2.00 5.19 -31.56
CA VAL A 267 2.73 4.15 -30.79
C VAL A 267 4.24 4.45 -30.71
N ASP A 268 4.78 5.21 -31.68
CA ASP A 268 6.16 5.69 -31.69
C ASP A 268 6.55 6.51 -30.45
N LYS A 269 5.59 7.10 -29.73
CA LYS A 269 5.83 7.72 -28.42
C LYS A 269 6.34 6.73 -27.36
N LEU A 270 6.16 5.44 -27.56
CA LEU A 270 6.65 4.36 -26.71
C LEU A 270 7.97 3.74 -27.23
N ALA A 271 8.64 4.37 -28.17
CA ALA A 271 9.87 3.83 -28.77
C ALA A 271 11.08 3.80 -27.81
N ASP A 272 11.01 4.60 -26.73
CA ASP A 272 11.99 4.61 -25.64
C ASP A 272 11.64 3.65 -24.49
N VAL A 273 10.59 2.84 -24.62
CA VAL A 273 10.20 1.82 -23.64
C VAL A 273 10.91 0.51 -23.97
N ASP A 274 11.81 0.06 -23.10
CA ASP A 274 12.54 -1.19 -23.24
C ASP A 274 11.71 -2.39 -22.78
N VAL A 275 10.92 -2.25 -21.71
CA VAL A 275 10.05 -3.28 -21.14
C VAL A 275 8.63 -2.73 -21.01
N ILE A 276 7.67 -3.42 -21.61
CA ILE A 276 6.24 -3.15 -21.45
C ILE A 276 5.69 -4.09 -20.39
N VAL A 277 5.01 -3.53 -19.39
CA VAL A 277 4.23 -4.28 -18.41
C VAL A 277 2.75 -3.96 -18.64
N SER A 278 1.89 -4.94 -18.63
CA SER A 278 0.45 -4.73 -18.80
C SER A 278 -0.36 -5.85 -18.14
N TYR A 279 -1.58 -5.52 -17.78
CA TYR A 279 -2.56 -6.56 -17.50
C TYR A 279 -2.77 -7.45 -18.73
N GLY A 280 -3.08 -8.71 -18.51
CA GLY A 280 -3.30 -9.68 -19.58
C GLY A 280 -2.65 -11.02 -19.29
N ASP A 281 -2.71 -11.91 -20.26
CA ASP A 281 -2.20 -13.27 -20.22
C ASP A 281 -1.17 -13.52 -21.35
N ASP A 282 -0.83 -14.78 -21.59
CA ASP A 282 0.13 -15.20 -22.61
C ASP A 282 -0.32 -14.90 -24.07
N THR A 283 -1.53 -14.43 -24.29
CA THR A 283 -2.03 -13.97 -25.60
C THR A 283 -1.62 -12.53 -25.93
N LEU A 284 -1.21 -11.73 -24.95
CA LEU A 284 -0.88 -10.31 -25.13
C LEU A 284 0.29 -10.11 -26.11
N LEU A 285 1.45 -10.72 -25.85
CA LEU A 285 2.60 -10.57 -26.72
C LEU A 285 2.36 -11.02 -28.16
N PRO A 286 1.76 -12.21 -28.43
CA PRO A 286 1.35 -12.60 -29.77
C PRO A 286 0.42 -11.60 -30.47
N ALA A 287 -0.54 -11.02 -29.75
CA ALA A 287 -1.44 -10.00 -30.29
C ALA A 287 -0.68 -8.73 -30.71
N LEU A 288 0.20 -8.21 -29.85
CA LEU A 288 1.05 -7.07 -30.16
C LEU A 288 1.99 -7.32 -31.33
N GLN A 289 2.56 -8.52 -31.44
CA GLN A 289 3.44 -8.90 -32.55
C GLN A 289 2.69 -9.06 -33.88
N ALA A 290 1.41 -9.41 -33.85
CA ALA A 290 0.56 -9.53 -35.03
C ALA A 290 0.04 -8.18 -35.54
N ASP A 291 -0.03 -7.17 -34.67
CA ASP A 291 -0.49 -5.83 -35.03
C ASP A 291 0.57 -5.05 -35.78
N PRO A 292 0.25 -4.41 -36.95
CA PRO A 292 1.24 -3.73 -37.77
C PRO A 292 1.87 -2.49 -37.15
N LEU A 293 1.22 -1.84 -36.18
CA LEU A 293 1.74 -0.65 -35.48
C LEU A 293 2.54 -1.08 -34.24
N TRP A 294 1.95 -1.85 -33.36
CA TRP A 294 2.59 -2.32 -32.13
C TRP A 294 3.83 -3.15 -32.37
N SER A 295 3.84 -3.98 -33.44
CA SER A 295 5.03 -4.75 -33.83
C SER A 295 6.23 -3.92 -34.26
N THR A 296 6.07 -2.59 -34.40
CA THR A 296 7.20 -1.68 -34.71
C THR A 296 8.03 -1.35 -33.48
N LEU A 297 7.48 -1.47 -32.27
CA LEU A 297 8.18 -1.16 -31.01
C LEU A 297 9.33 -2.13 -30.73
N PRO A 298 10.49 -1.61 -30.24
CA PRO A 298 11.61 -2.46 -29.83
C PRO A 298 11.22 -3.51 -28.78
N ALA A 299 10.49 -3.12 -27.75
CA ALA A 299 10.01 -4.02 -26.69
C ALA A 299 9.23 -5.20 -27.26
N VAL A 300 8.27 -4.94 -28.15
CA VAL A 300 7.43 -5.98 -28.80
C VAL A 300 8.26 -6.88 -29.70
N LYS A 301 9.17 -6.31 -30.53
CA LYS A 301 10.07 -7.07 -31.40
C LYS A 301 10.96 -8.02 -30.62
N ASN A 302 11.49 -7.54 -29.51
CA ASN A 302 12.40 -8.31 -28.67
C ASN A 302 11.65 -9.31 -27.77
N GLY A 303 10.33 -9.16 -27.61
CA GLY A 303 9.52 -9.94 -26.68
C GLY A 303 9.70 -9.54 -25.23
N ALA A 304 10.12 -8.26 -25.00
CA ALA A 304 10.26 -7.67 -23.68
C ALA A 304 8.90 -7.10 -23.20
N VAL A 305 7.92 -7.98 -23.08
CA VAL A 305 6.55 -7.68 -22.64
C VAL A 305 6.19 -8.62 -21.49
N VAL A 306 5.74 -8.07 -20.38
CA VAL A 306 5.29 -8.79 -19.19
C VAL A 306 3.78 -8.64 -19.08
N ALA A 307 3.07 -9.77 -19.09
CA ALA A 307 1.66 -9.85 -18.74
C ALA A 307 1.55 -10.25 -17.26
N VAL A 308 0.90 -9.42 -16.44
CA VAL A 308 0.83 -9.61 -14.98
C VAL A 308 -0.49 -10.20 -14.53
N GLY A 309 -1.16 -10.95 -15.41
CA GLY A 309 -2.48 -11.53 -15.14
C GLY A 309 -3.63 -10.56 -15.43
N ALA A 310 -4.84 -11.07 -15.31
CA ALA A 310 -6.07 -10.31 -15.50
C ALA A 310 -7.16 -10.89 -14.61
N GLY A 311 -7.25 -10.38 -13.37
CA GLY A 311 -8.21 -10.87 -12.39
C GLY A 311 -7.67 -12.00 -11.49
N ASP A 312 -6.36 -12.13 -11.39
CA ASP A 312 -5.67 -13.00 -10.44
C ASP A 312 -4.90 -12.19 -9.39
N ASP A 313 -4.32 -12.88 -8.41
CA ASP A 313 -3.62 -12.24 -7.30
C ASP A 313 -2.44 -11.36 -7.77
N LEU A 314 -1.69 -11.79 -8.80
CA LEU A 314 -0.57 -10.99 -9.30
C LEU A 314 -1.06 -9.68 -9.93
N SER A 315 -2.18 -9.71 -10.65
CA SER A 315 -2.78 -8.50 -11.25
C SER A 315 -3.18 -7.46 -10.19
N GLY A 316 -3.59 -7.91 -9.02
CA GLY A 316 -3.85 -7.04 -7.87
C GLY A 316 -2.58 -6.58 -7.18
N ALA A 317 -1.63 -7.49 -6.99
CA ALA A 317 -0.40 -7.25 -6.25
C ALA A 317 0.48 -6.15 -6.88
N VAL A 318 0.49 -6.03 -8.22
CA VAL A 318 1.30 -5.01 -8.93
C VAL A 318 0.83 -3.56 -8.69
N SER A 319 -0.33 -3.35 -8.05
CA SER A 319 -0.67 -2.11 -7.35
C SER A 319 -0.16 -2.20 -5.91
N PRO A 320 1.11 -1.85 -5.64
CA PRO A 320 1.83 -2.29 -4.45
C PRO A 320 1.23 -1.75 -3.15
N THR A 321 1.11 -2.64 -2.18
CA THR A 321 0.66 -2.35 -0.81
C THR A 321 1.69 -2.86 0.20
N ALA A 322 1.49 -2.56 1.48
CA ALA A 322 2.35 -3.03 2.56
C ALA A 322 2.48 -4.56 2.63
N LEU A 323 1.46 -5.31 2.20
CA LEU A 323 1.45 -6.77 2.24
C LEU A 323 1.67 -7.39 0.85
N SER A 324 1.22 -6.73 -0.24
CA SER A 324 1.41 -7.30 -1.58
C SER A 324 2.86 -7.24 -2.04
N ILE A 325 3.64 -6.23 -1.61
CA ILE A 325 5.07 -6.12 -1.95
C ILE A 325 5.83 -7.40 -1.59
N PRO A 326 5.90 -7.83 -0.31
CA PRO A 326 6.62 -9.05 0.04
C PRO A 326 6.03 -10.31 -0.59
N TRP A 327 4.73 -10.31 -0.91
CA TRP A 327 4.07 -11.44 -1.54
C TRP A 327 4.46 -11.61 -3.01
N MET A 328 4.52 -10.51 -3.79
CA MET A 328 4.76 -10.57 -5.25
C MET A 328 6.22 -10.49 -5.65
N LEU A 329 7.11 -9.98 -4.78
CA LEU A 329 8.42 -9.43 -5.15
C LEU A 329 9.27 -10.41 -5.96
N ASP A 330 9.44 -11.65 -5.48
CA ASP A 330 10.24 -12.67 -6.18
C ASP A 330 9.67 -13.01 -7.56
N THR A 331 8.34 -13.17 -7.65
CA THR A 331 7.67 -13.52 -8.90
C THR A 331 7.72 -12.37 -9.89
N TYR A 332 7.42 -11.16 -9.45
CA TYR A 332 7.37 -10.00 -10.32
C TYR A 332 8.75 -9.59 -10.83
N VAL A 333 9.74 -9.56 -9.95
CA VAL A 333 11.15 -9.30 -10.34
C VAL A 333 11.65 -10.36 -11.32
N GLY A 334 11.32 -11.64 -11.11
CA GLY A 334 11.68 -12.71 -12.06
C GLY A 334 11.08 -12.50 -13.46
N LEU A 335 9.81 -12.11 -13.55
CA LEU A 335 9.15 -11.81 -14.84
C LEU A 335 9.79 -10.59 -15.54
N LEU A 336 10.11 -9.55 -14.77
CA LEU A 336 10.74 -8.34 -15.28
C LEU A 336 12.18 -8.61 -15.76
N ASP A 337 12.96 -9.41 -15.02
CA ASP A 337 14.35 -9.76 -15.39
C ASP A 337 14.38 -10.62 -16.65
N ASP A 338 13.47 -11.60 -16.79
CA ASP A 338 13.28 -12.35 -18.02
C ASP A 338 12.97 -11.46 -19.21
N ALA A 339 12.14 -10.41 -19.04
CA ALA A 339 11.84 -9.44 -20.09
C ALA A 339 13.04 -8.53 -20.38
N ALA A 340 13.68 -8.00 -19.35
CA ALA A 340 14.83 -7.13 -19.45
C ALA A 340 16.04 -7.82 -20.13
N SER A 341 16.19 -9.14 -19.95
CA SER A 341 17.23 -9.92 -20.62
C SER A 341 17.12 -9.95 -22.15
N LYS A 342 15.93 -9.67 -22.70
CA LYS A 342 15.64 -9.65 -24.14
C LYS A 342 15.91 -8.28 -24.79
N VAL A 343 16.12 -7.23 -24.00
CA VAL A 343 16.45 -5.88 -24.45
C VAL A 343 17.85 -5.88 -25.08
N LYS A 344 18.00 -5.30 -26.29
CA LYS A 344 19.24 -5.33 -27.09
C LYS A 344 19.90 -3.98 -27.12
#